data_e03ab92c2213fdcd8c29f2508455b321
#
_entry.id   e03ab92c2213fdcd8c29f2508455b321
#
_cell.length_a   1.000
_cell.length_b   1.000
_cell.length_c   1.000
_cell.angle_alpha   90.00
_cell.angle_beta   90.00
_cell.angle_gamma   90.00
#
_symmetry.space_group_name_H-M   'P 1'
#
loop_
_entity.id
_entity.type
_entity.pdbx_description
1 polymer ?
#
loop_
_entity_poly.entity_id
_entity_poly.type
_entity_poly.pdbx_seq_one_letter_code
_entity_poly.pdbx_strand_id
1 'polypeptide(L)'
;MFKTAKTEAKFSDFSIHGHIALPAVVVAIVDTPQFQRLRYLKQTGTAHFVYPNATHTRFQHSLGVAHLAFKFAEKLRKENPNLVDEKDCICVMIAGLCHDLGHGPFSHLWESFVSQAQPGNDWHHEDNSVKMLDHLIEENDLKPVLLSLGGLDEQDILFIKEAIAGPIDETTGLPIRNVKLDDQNWLYRGRGPEKSFLYEIVANKISGIDVDKWDYLIRDASYFNIGRIFDYDRIINFAKVIKTGDYGRKHICIRDKEAELIMEMFIDRARMHKTGYQHRVTKIIDAMMVTDKINQLKSFQLQL
;
A
#
# COMPACT_ATOMS: atom_id res chain seq x y z
N MET A 1 -1.47 14.94 -20.27
CA MET A 1 -0.26 14.50 -20.98
C MET A 1 0.90 15.19 -20.31
N PHE A 2 1.76 14.43 -19.60
CA PHE A 2 2.91 14.98 -18.85
C PHE A 2 3.79 15.82 -19.76
N LYS A 3 3.72 17.14 -19.68
CA LYS A 3 4.58 18.03 -20.47
C LYS A 3 6.01 18.13 -19.94
N THR A 4 6.30 17.61 -18.74
CA THR A 4 7.58 17.79 -18.06
C THR A 4 8.17 16.53 -17.41
N ALA A 5 7.41 15.49 -17.15
CA ALA A 5 7.95 14.25 -16.60
C ALA A 5 8.26 13.28 -17.75
N LYS A 6 9.51 13.26 -18.21
CA LYS A 6 9.98 12.18 -19.07
C LYS A 6 9.78 10.88 -18.33
N THR A 7 9.06 9.92 -18.93
CA THR A 7 8.98 8.56 -18.40
C THR A 7 10.37 7.96 -18.56
N GLU A 8 11.07 7.72 -17.45
CA GLU A 8 12.47 7.28 -17.47
C GLU A 8 12.62 5.77 -17.29
N ALA A 9 11.60 5.11 -16.72
CA ALA A 9 11.65 3.66 -16.58
C ALA A 9 10.31 3.00 -16.96
N LYS A 10 10.42 1.81 -17.52
CA LYS A 10 9.30 0.90 -17.76
C LYS A 10 9.62 -0.44 -17.15
N PHE A 11 8.72 -0.92 -16.31
CA PHE A 11 8.79 -2.26 -15.76
C PHE A 11 7.78 -3.16 -16.47
N SER A 12 8.20 -4.39 -16.77
CA SER A 12 7.32 -5.39 -17.37
C SER A 12 6.78 -6.30 -16.29
N ASP A 13 5.50 -6.21 -16.03
CA ASP A 13 4.74 -7.09 -15.12
C ASP A 13 3.69 -7.85 -15.94
N PHE A 14 4.15 -8.53 -16.97
CA PHE A 14 3.31 -9.12 -18.02
C PHE A 14 2.20 -10.03 -17.51
N SER A 15 2.42 -10.68 -16.36
CA SER A 15 1.44 -11.61 -15.81
C SER A 15 0.25 -10.92 -15.13
N ILE A 16 0.43 -9.69 -14.64
CA ILE A 16 -0.57 -8.97 -13.83
C ILE A 16 -1.02 -7.67 -14.51
N HIS A 17 -0.11 -6.70 -14.69
CA HIS A 17 -0.45 -5.35 -15.16
C HIS A 17 0.15 -4.98 -16.52
N GLY A 18 0.89 -5.88 -17.15
CA GLY A 18 1.60 -5.59 -18.40
C GLY A 18 2.75 -4.62 -18.19
N HIS A 19 2.81 -3.55 -18.99
CA HIS A 19 3.84 -2.53 -18.89
C HIS A 19 3.46 -1.44 -17.88
N ILE A 20 4.30 -1.24 -16.88
CA ILE A 20 4.18 -0.16 -15.89
C ILE A 20 5.16 0.95 -16.27
N ALA A 21 4.65 2.14 -16.55
CA ALA A 21 5.43 3.34 -16.81
C ALA A 21 5.50 4.20 -15.55
N LEU A 22 6.70 4.56 -15.12
CA LEU A 22 6.94 5.38 -13.93
C LEU A 22 7.46 6.77 -14.34
N PRO A 23 6.91 7.86 -13.79
CA PRO A 23 7.50 9.19 -13.88
C PRO A 23 8.89 9.25 -13.22
N ALA A 24 9.75 10.15 -13.67
CA ALA A 24 11.12 10.30 -13.16
C ALA A 24 11.19 10.47 -11.63
N VAL A 25 10.27 11.23 -11.05
CA VAL A 25 10.16 11.42 -9.59
C VAL A 25 9.92 10.10 -8.85
N VAL A 26 9.14 9.20 -9.42
CA VAL A 26 8.85 7.88 -8.83
C VAL A 26 10.05 6.95 -9.01
N VAL A 27 10.75 7.04 -10.16
CA VAL A 27 12.00 6.29 -10.41
C VAL A 27 13.06 6.64 -9.38
N ALA A 28 13.21 7.93 -9.02
CA ALA A 28 14.15 8.36 -8.01
C ALA A 28 13.91 7.68 -6.64
N ILE A 29 12.66 7.43 -6.28
CA ILE A 29 12.31 6.67 -5.06
C ILE A 29 12.63 5.17 -5.24
N VAL A 30 12.27 4.60 -6.39
CA VAL A 30 12.53 3.18 -6.69
C VAL A 30 14.01 2.85 -6.62
N ASP A 31 14.88 3.74 -7.06
CA ASP A 31 16.33 3.51 -7.13
C ASP A 31 17.04 3.62 -5.76
N THR A 32 16.31 3.96 -4.69
CA THR A 32 16.90 4.01 -3.35
C THR A 32 17.14 2.62 -2.76
N PRO A 33 18.20 2.45 -1.94
CA PRO A 33 18.46 1.16 -1.26
C PRO A 33 17.28 0.68 -0.41
N GLN A 34 16.55 1.61 0.24
CA GLN A 34 15.40 1.32 1.08
C GLN A 34 14.26 0.69 0.27
N PHE A 35 14.00 1.18 -0.94
CA PHE A 35 12.99 0.58 -1.81
C PHE A 35 13.49 -0.72 -2.47
N GLN A 36 14.75 -0.75 -2.93
CA GLN A 36 15.36 -1.96 -3.52
C GLN A 36 15.38 -3.15 -2.55
N ARG A 37 15.42 -2.91 -1.23
CA ARG A 37 15.28 -3.94 -0.20
C ARG A 37 14.04 -4.81 -0.39
N LEU A 38 12.94 -4.26 -0.90
CA LEU A 38 11.68 -4.97 -1.12
C LEU A 38 11.82 -6.14 -2.09
N ARG A 39 12.87 -6.19 -2.95
CA ARG A 39 13.18 -7.32 -3.83
C ARG A 39 13.52 -8.61 -3.07
N TYR A 40 13.93 -8.49 -1.83
CA TYR A 40 14.33 -9.60 -0.97
C TYR A 40 13.24 -10.00 0.03
N LEU A 41 12.14 -9.27 0.08
CA LEU A 41 11.01 -9.55 0.98
C LEU A 41 9.90 -10.29 0.24
N LYS A 42 9.70 -11.56 0.59
CA LYS A 42 8.62 -12.37 0.05
C LYS A 42 7.26 -11.79 0.46
N GLN A 43 6.36 -11.58 -0.52
CA GLN A 43 5.01 -11.04 -0.29
C GLN A 43 4.23 -11.90 0.71
N THR A 44 4.24 -13.20 0.51
CA THR A 44 3.44 -14.16 1.27
C THR A 44 4.27 -14.97 2.30
N GLY A 45 5.40 -14.41 2.73
CA GLY A 45 6.23 -14.99 3.79
C GLY A 45 6.70 -16.40 3.48
N THR A 46 6.31 -17.36 4.31
CA THR A 46 6.74 -18.77 4.21
C THR A 46 5.88 -19.62 3.26
N ALA A 47 4.87 -19.03 2.62
CA ALA A 47 3.94 -19.78 1.76
C ALA A 47 4.64 -20.54 0.60
N HIS A 48 5.82 -20.08 0.16
CA HIS A 48 6.60 -20.73 -0.89
C HIS A 48 7.11 -22.13 -0.51
N PHE A 49 7.12 -22.50 0.76
CA PHE A 49 7.41 -23.86 1.20
C PHE A 49 6.25 -24.83 0.92
N VAL A 50 5.06 -24.31 0.70
CA VAL A 50 3.86 -25.09 0.34
C VAL A 50 3.50 -24.88 -1.13
N TYR A 51 3.60 -23.65 -1.61
CA TYR A 51 3.34 -23.24 -2.99
C TYR A 51 4.66 -22.80 -3.64
N PRO A 52 5.39 -23.67 -4.31
CA PRO A 52 6.75 -23.37 -4.80
C PRO A 52 6.83 -22.13 -5.69
N ASN A 53 5.74 -21.78 -6.39
CA ASN A 53 5.66 -20.61 -7.25
C ASN A 53 5.40 -19.31 -6.46
N ALA A 54 5.00 -19.36 -5.18
CA ALA A 54 4.72 -18.20 -4.34
C ALA A 54 6.02 -17.48 -3.90
N THR A 55 6.84 -17.10 -4.87
CA THR A 55 8.17 -16.48 -4.66
C THR A 55 8.22 -15.00 -4.96
N HIS A 56 7.12 -14.40 -5.39
CA HIS A 56 7.01 -12.97 -5.66
C HIS A 56 7.30 -12.14 -4.40
N THR A 57 7.69 -10.89 -4.66
CA THR A 57 8.23 -10.01 -3.62
C THR A 57 7.38 -8.78 -3.45
N ARG A 58 7.56 -8.09 -2.33
CA ARG A 58 6.91 -6.80 -2.08
C ARG A 58 7.29 -5.74 -3.09
N PHE A 59 8.45 -5.84 -3.72
CA PHE A 59 8.86 -4.95 -4.81
C PHE A 59 7.86 -4.98 -5.98
N GLN A 60 7.48 -6.16 -6.43
CA GLN A 60 6.52 -6.31 -7.54
C GLN A 60 5.13 -5.82 -7.16
N HIS A 61 4.68 -6.16 -5.94
CA HIS A 61 3.43 -5.69 -5.38
C HIS A 61 3.38 -4.16 -5.29
N SER A 62 4.38 -3.53 -4.69
CA SER A 62 4.46 -2.07 -4.56
C SER A 62 4.41 -1.34 -5.91
N LEU A 63 5.06 -1.89 -6.95
CA LEU A 63 4.94 -1.35 -8.31
C LEU A 63 3.53 -1.50 -8.87
N GLY A 64 2.89 -2.63 -8.64
CA GLY A 64 1.51 -2.88 -9.06
C GLY A 64 0.51 -1.96 -8.36
N VAL A 65 0.64 -1.78 -7.05
CA VAL A 65 -0.19 -0.85 -6.26
C VAL A 65 0.01 0.59 -6.75
N ALA A 66 1.25 1.02 -6.97
CA ALA A 66 1.54 2.35 -7.54
C ALA A 66 0.87 2.55 -8.91
N HIS A 67 0.93 1.54 -9.78
CA HIS A 67 0.28 1.58 -11.10
C HIS A 67 -1.23 1.74 -10.98
N LEU A 68 -1.88 0.92 -10.16
CA LEU A 68 -3.33 0.97 -9.95
C LEU A 68 -3.76 2.28 -9.28
N ALA A 69 -3.00 2.76 -8.29
CA ALA A 69 -3.24 4.02 -7.61
C ALA A 69 -3.23 5.20 -8.59
N PHE A 70 -2.20 5.27 -9.44
CA PHE A 70 -2.11 6.28 -10.49
C PHE A 70 -3.23 6.19 -11.51
N LYS A 71 -3.52 4.99 -12.01
CA LYS A 71 -4.60 4.72 -12.96
C LYS A 71 -5.95 5.18 -12.43
N PHE A 72 -6.23 4.89 -11.15
CA PHE A 72 -7.47 5.28 -10.52
C PHE A 72 -7.54 6.79 -10.28
N ALA A 73 -6.48 7.39 -9.73
CA ALA A 73 -6.41 8.84 -9.52
C ALA A 73 -6.57 9.62 -10.84
N GLU A 74 -5.90 9.19 -11.92
CA GLU A 74 -6.03 9.79 -13.26
C GLU A 74 -7.46 9.71 -13.82
N LYS A 75 -8.15 8.58 -13.59
CA LYS A 75 -9.56 8.44 -13.97
C LYS A 75 -10.43 9.45 -13.21
N LEU A 76 -10.22 9.57 -11.89
CA LEU A 76 -10.96 10.54 -11.07
C LEU A 76 -10.63 11.98 -11.46
N ARG A 77 -9.37 12.29 -11.81
CA ARG A 77 -8.93 13.60 -12.30
C ARG A 77 -9.63 13.98 -13.60
N LYS A 78 -9.72 13.07 -14.55
CA LYS A 78 -10.41 13.33 -15.83
C LYS A 78 -11.89 13.66 -15.65
N GLU A 79 -12.54 13.06 -14.66
CA GLU A 79 -13.95 13.32 -14.35
C GLU A 79 -14.16 14.54 -13.44
N ASN A 80 -13.16 14.90 -12.64
CA ASN A 80 -13.22 15.97 -11.65
C ASN A 80 -11.99 16.91 -11.78
N PRO A 81 -11.77 17.57 -12.93
CA PRO A 81 -10.54 18.33 -13.19
C PRO A 81 -10.36 19.56 -12.27
N ASN A 82 -11.44 20.02 -11.65
CA ASN A 82 -11.40 21.13 -10.68
C ASN A 82 -11.09 20.68 -9.25
N LEU A 83 -11.04 19.36 -8.99
CA LEU A 83 -10.81 18.80 -7.67
C LEU A 83 -9.48 18.05 -7.57
N VAL A 84 -9.06 17.39 -8.63
CA VAL A 84 -7.85 16.57 -8.65
C VAL A 84 -6.91 17.15 -9.68
N ASP A 85 -5.70 17.44 -9.26
CA ASP A 85 -4.62 17.89 -10.14
C ASP A 85 -3.62 16.74 -10.44
N GLU A 86 -2.62 17.03 -11.26
CA GLU A 86 -1.59 16.06 -11.62
C GLU A 86 -0.71 15.70 -10.42
N LYS A 87 -0.48 16.66 -9.52
CA LYS A 87 0.32 16.48 -8.31
C LYS A 87 -0.37 15.51 -7.34
N ASP A 88 -1.69 15.59 -7.18
CA ASP A 88 -2.46 14.62 -6.41
C ASP A 88 -2.28 13.19 -6.94
N CYS A 89 -2.32 13.02 -8.26
CA CYS A 89 -2.12 11.69 -8.89
C CYS A 89 -0.73 11.13 -8.62
N ILE A 90 0.31 11.98 -8.67
CA ILE A 90 1.68 11.59 -8.32
C ILE A 90 1.80 11.23 -6.84
N CYS A 91 1.22 12.02 -5.93
CA CYS A 91 1.24 11.74 -4.51
C CYS A 91 0.57 10.39 -4.19
N VAL A 92 -0.60 10.12 -4.77
CA VAL A 92 -1.32 8.85 -4.58
C VAL A 92 -0.51 7.68 -5.17
N MET A 93 0.18 7.88 -6.31
CA MET A 93 1.09 6.88 -6.88
C MET A 93 2.25 6.57 -5.93
N ILE A 94 2.89 7.59 -5.36
CA ILE A 94 3.98 7.43 -4.40
C ILE A 94 3.49 6.77 -3.11
N ALA A 95 2.29 7.12 -2.64
CA ALA A 95 1.69 6.46 -1.49
C ALA A 95 1.50 4.95 -1.75
N GLY A 96 0.96 4.58 -2.90
CA GLY A 96 0.84 3.19 -3.31
C GLY A 96 2.19 2.49 -3.47
N LEU A 97 3.22 3.20 -3.96
CA LEU A 97 4.58 2.66 -4.07
C LEU A 97 5.19 2.34 -2.70
N CYS A 98 4.97 3.21 -1.72
CA CYS A 98 5.68 3.21 -0.44
C CYS A 98 4.89 2.59 0.72
N HIS A 99 3.62 2.16 0.51
CA HIS A 99 2.75 1.70 1.60
C HIS A 99 3.33 0.51 2.38
N ASP A 100 4.11 -0.33 1.73
CA ASP A 100 4.70 -1.56 2.28
C ASP A 100 6.19 -1.45 2.65
N LEU A 101 6.79 -0.25 2.60
CA LEU A 101 8.21 -0.04 2.91
C LEU A 101 8.60 -0.52 4.31
N GLY A 102 7.66 -0.48 5.26
CA GLY A 102 7.88 -0.83 6.66
C GLY A 102 7.89 -2.31 6.97
N HIS A 103 7.55 -3.18 6.01
CA HIS A 103 7.55 -4.62 6.28
C HIS A 103 8.93 -5.18 6.61
N GLY A 104 8.96 -6.10 7.59
CA GLY A 104 10.12 -6.87 7.97
C GLY A 104 10.26 -8.19 7.19
N PRO A 105 11.30 -8.98 7.49
CA PRO A 105 11.51 -10.31 6.89
C PRO A 105 10.30 -11.21 7.08
N PHE A 106 9.93 -11.94 6.00
CA PHE A 106 8.76 -12.82 5.97
C PHE A 106 7.42 -12.11 6.19
N SER A 107 7.36 -10.78 5.92
CA SER A 107 6.11 -9.99 5.93
C SER A 107 5.40 -10.04 7.31
N HIS A 108 4.13 -10.42 7.39
CA HIS A 108 3.36 -10.47 8.64
C HIS A 108 3.93 -11.43 9.70
N LEU A 109 4.81 -12.36 9.33
CA LEU A 109 5.51 -13.19 10.32
C LEU A 109 6.40 -12.36 11.22
N TRP A 110 6.98 -11.28 10.69
CA TRP A 110 7.80 -10.34 11.47
C TRP A 110 7.01 -9.67 12.59
N GLU A 111 5.76 -9.26 12.33
CA GLU A 111 4.88 -8.69 13.36
C GLU A 111 4.65 -9.69 14.51
N SER A 112 4.33 -10.93 14.16
CA SER A 112 4.15 -12.01 15.15
C SER A 112 5.42 -12.26 15.95
N PHE A 113 6.59 -12.19 15.31
CA PHE A 113 7.88 -12.34 15.99
C PHE A 113 8.14 -11.18 16.96
N VAL A 114 7.96 -9.91 16.53
CA VAL A 114 8.20 -8.74 17.38
C VAL A 114 7.26 -8.74 18.58
N SER A 115 5.97 -9.01 18.37
CA SER A 115 4.97 -9.08 19.44
C SER A 115 5.32 -10.13 20.51
N GLN A 116 5.90 -11.27 20.13
CA GLN A 116 6.31 -12.30 21.06
C GLN A 116 7.68 -12.03 21.70
N ALA A 117 8.61 -11.44 20.93
CA ALA A 117 9.97 -11.12 21.43
C ALA A 117 9.97 -9.91 22.39
N GLN A 118 9.08 -8.97 22.18
CA GLN A 118 8.94 -7.74 22.94
C GLN A 118 7.48 -7.49 23.32
N PRO A 119 6.94 -8.21 24.31
CA PRO A 119 5.56 -8.00 24.76
C PRO A 119 5.32 -6.54 25.16
N GLY A 120 4.27 -5.93 24.62
CA GLY A 120 3.95 -4.52 24.83
C GLY A 120 4.50 -3.57 23.74
N ASN A 121 5.32 -4.06 22.82
CA ASN A 121 5.69 -3.32 21.63
C ASN A 121 4.59 -3.48 20.57
N ASP A 122 3.84 -2.39 20.33
CA ASP A 122 2.77 -2.33 19.34
C ASP A 122 3.38 -1.97 17.96
N TRP A 123 4.06 -2.94 17.35
CA TRP A 123 4.73 -2.78 16.07
C TRP A 123 3.74 -2.98 14.91
N HIS A 124 3.62 -1.97 14.05
CA HIS A 124 2.80 -2.01 12.84
C HIS A 124 3.62 -1.65 11.61
N HIS A 125 3.43 -2.39 10.53
CA HIS A 125 4.16 -2.12 9.29
C HIS A 125 3.80 -0.77 8.68
N GLU A 126 2.58 -0.26 8.85
CA GLU A 126 2.17 1.05 8.35
C GLU A 126 2.95 2.19 9.05
N ASP A 127 3.13 2.13 10.38
CA ASP A 127 3.94 3.10 11.13
C ASP A 127 5.39 3.08 10.66
N ASN A 128 5.91 1.88 10.42
CA ASN A 128 7.26 1.72 9.92
C ASN A 128 7.40 2.09 8.44
N SER A 129 6.32 2.01 7.64
CA SER A 129 6.30 2.52 6.26
C SER A 129 6.45 4.04 6.24
N VAL A 130 5.76 4.75 7.15
CA VAL A 130 5.91 6.20 7.31
C VAL A 130 7.33 6.56 7.74
N LYS A 131 7.87 5.89 8.78
CA LYS A 131 9.26 6.10 9.23
C LYS A 131 10.29 5.80 8.14
N MET A 132 10.10 4.72 7.40
CA MET A 132 11.00 4.32 6.32
C MET A 132 10.93 5.30 5.14
N LEU A 133 9.76 5.88 4.85
CA LEU A 133 9.62 6.92 3.83
C LEU A 133 10.40 8.17 4.23
N ASP A 134 10.30 8.63 5.49
CA ASP A 134 11.08 9.75 5.99
C ASP A 134 12.58 9.48 5.89
N HIS A 135 13.03 8.33 6.39
CA HIS A 135 14.41 7.90 6.30
C HIS A 135 14.91 7.81 4.85
N LEU A 136 14.09 7.28 3.95
CA LEU A 136 14.40 7.19 2.52
C LEU A 136 14.60 8.58 1.90
N ILE A 137 13.73 9.53 2.22
CA ILE A 137 13.80 10.91 1.71
C ILE A 137 15.04 11.63 2.25
N GLU A 138 15.31 11.49 3.55
CA GLU A 138 16.42 12.17 4.23
C GLU A 138 17.78 11.58 3.83
N GLU A 139 17.94 10.27 3.91
CA GLU A 139 19.23 9.59 3.66
C GLU A 139 19.70 9.70 2.20
N ASN A 140 18.77 9.83 1.26
CA ASN A 140 19.10 9.94 -0.17
C ASN A 140 18.94 11.38 -0.71
N ASP A 141 18.76 12.37 0.17
CA ASP A 141 18.65 13.79 -0.19
C ASP A 141 17.58 14.05 -1.27
N LEU A 142 16.42 13.40 -1.14
CA LEU A 142 15.40 13.41 -2.18
C LEU A 142 14.47 14.63 -2.16
N LYS A 143 14.45 15.47 -1.12
CA LYS A 143 13.56 16.64 -1.09
C LYS A 143 13.74 17.56 -2.31
N PRO A 144 14.96 17.95 -2.72
CA PRO A 144 15.15 18.73 -3.94
C PRO A 144 14.68 18.02 -5.21
N VAL A 145 14.83 16.69 -5.26
CA VAL A 145 14.40 15.86 -6.41
C VAL A 145 12.88 15.81 -6.49
N LEU A 146 12.20 15.56 -5.37
CA LEU A 146 10.74 15.55 -5.29
C LEU A 146 10.14 16.89 -5.71
N LEU A 147 10.73 18.00 -5.25
CA LEU A 147 10.32 19.34 -5.64
C LEU A 147 10.58 19.61 -7.13
N SER A 148 11.77 19.31 -7.65
CA SER A 148 12.14 19.67 -9.02
C SER A 148 11.46 18.82 -10.09
N LEU A 149 11.29 17.52 -9.84
CA LEU A 149 10.70 16.58 -10.81
C LEU A 149 9.19 16.40 -10.65
N GLY A 150 8.67 16.52 -9.43
CA GLY A 150 7.26 16.30 -9.11
C GLY A 150 6.50 17.54 -8.65
N GLY A 151 7.20 18.62 -8.34
CA GLY A 151 6.61 19.80 -7.71
C GLY A 151 6.09 19.53 -6.29
N LEU A 152 6.60 18.48 -5.62
CA LEU A 152 6.12 18.01 -4.33
C LEU A 152 6.81 18.76 -3.20
N ASP A 153 6.03 19.36 -2.34
CA ASP A 153 6.46 20.07 -1.13
C ASP A 153 6.20 19.26 0.16
N GLU A 154 6.47 19.82 1.33
CA GLU A 154 6.27 19.16 2.63
C GLU A 154 4.81 18.81 2.89
N GLN A 155 3.86 19.59 2.36
CA GLN A 155 2.42 19.30 2.47
C GLN A 155 2.03 18.07 1.65
N ASP A 156 2.66 17.89 0.49
CA ASP A 156 2.46 16.72 -0.36
C ASP A 156 3.08 15.46 0.27
N ILE A 157 4.25 15.59 0.90
CA ILE A 157 4.88 14.50 1.65
C ILE A 157 3.99 14.08 2.83
N LEU A 158 3.40 15.04 3.54
CA LEU A 158 2.43 14.73 4.60
C LEU A 158 1.21 14.00 4.04
N PHE A 159 0.66 14.46 2.91
CA PHE A 159 -0.46 13.78 2.25
C PHE A 159 -0.10 12.33 1.85
N ILE A 160 1.09 12.08 1.34
CA ILE A 160 1.57 10.74 0.99
C ILE A 160 1.59 9.83 2.24
N LYS A 161 2.14 10.32 3.37
CA LYS A 161 2.17 9.58 4.64
C LYS A 161 0.75 9.25 5.14
N GLU A 162 -0.12 10.24 5.10
CA GLU A 162 -1.51 10.07 5.50
C GLU A 162 -2.29 9.10 4.60
N ALA A 163 -2.00 9.08 3.30
CA ALA A 163 -2.60 8.15 2.36
C ALA A 163 -2.12 6.70 2.58
N ILE A 164 -0.92 6.51 3.16
CA ILE A 164 -0.38 5.20 3.55
C ILE A 164 -1.04 4.70 4.83
N ALA A 165 -1.03 5.52 5.89
CA ALA A 165 -1.27 5.01 7.24
C ALA A 165 -2.48 5.63 7.97
N GLY A 166 -3.07 6.68 7.43
CA GLY A 166 -4.12 7.48 8.06
C GLY A 166 -3.58 8.78 8.65
N PRO A 167 -4.39 9.54 9.41
CA PRO A 167 -3.98 10.83 9.95
C PRO A 167 -2.70 10.74 10.77
N ILE A 168 -1.81 11.71 10.61
CA ILE A 168 -0.50 11.76 11.27
C ILE A 168 -0.55 12.75 12.44
N ASP A 169 -0.11 12.31 13.62
CA ASP A 169 0.07 13.14 14.80
C ASP A 169 1.25 14.11 14.63
N GLU A 170 1.05 15.38 14.94
CA GLU A 170 2.06 16.43 14.76
C GLU A 170 3.30 16.24 15.65
N THR A 171 3.08 15.71 16.84
CA THR A 171 4.13 15.63 17.87
C THR A 171 5.03 14.42 17.62
N THR A 172 4.41 13.29 17.27
CA THR A 172 5.12 12.01 17.09
C THR A 172 5.53 11.73 15.65
N GLY A 173 4.89 12.39 14.68
CA GLY A 173 5.05 12.09 13.26
C GLY A 173 4.51 10.72 12.83
N LEU A 174 3.74 10.05 13.71
CA LEU A 174 3.22 8.71 13.50
C LEU A 174 1.70 8.71 13.29
N PRO A 175 1.14 7.65 12.69
CA PRO A 175 -0.29 7.51 12.49
C PRO A 175 -1.08 7.53 13.80
N ILE A 176 -2.16 8.30 13.83
CA ILE A 176 -3.11 8.32 14.95
C ILE A 176 -3.97 7.06 14.87
N ARG A 177 -3.92 6.23 15.92
CA ARG A 177 -4.67 4.97 15.98
C ARG A 177 -5.96 5.12 16.78
N ASN A 178 -6.88 4.19 16.55
CA ASN A 178 -8.15 4.10 17.26
C ASN A 178 -9.04 5.35 17.14
N VAL A 179 -8.87 6.11 16.07
CA VAL A 179 -9.71 7.26 15.76
C VAL A 179 -10.87 6.82 14.90
N LYS A 180 -12.07 7.15 15.34
CA LYS A 180 -13.24 7.03 14.49
C LYS A 180 -13.23 8.22 13.51
N LEU A 181 -12.94 7.92 12.26
CA LEU A 181 -13.05 8.89 11.18
C LEU A 181 -14.55 9.06 10.88
N ASP A 182 -15.17 10.07 11.47
CA ASP A 182 -16.54 10.45 11.17
C ASP A 182 -16.60 11.77 10.41
N ASP A 183 -17.76 12.10 9.90
CA ASP A 183 -17.94 13.29 9.06
C ASP A 183 -17.73 14.62 9.83
N GLN A 184 -17.74 14.59 11.16
CA GLN A 184 -17.61 15.79 11.98
C GLN A 184 -16.17 16.13 12.32
N ASN A 185 -15.26 15.15 12.27
CA ASN A 185 -13.88 15.31 12.71
C ASN A 185 -12.89 14.98 11.58
N TRP A 186 -12.43 16.04 10.88
CA TRP A 186 -11.40 15.91 9.85
C TRP A 186 -10.02 16.06 10.46
N LEU A 187 -9.26 14.95 10.51
CA LEU A 187 -7.94 14.89 11.13
C LEU A 187 -6.78 14.92 10.13
N TYR A 188 -7.07 14.74 8.85
CA TYR A 188 -6.06 14.82 7.81
C TYR A 188 -5.67 16.26 7.55
N ARG A 189 -4.39 16.50 7.29
CA ARG A 189 -3.82 17.81 7.06
C ARG A 189 -3.21 17.96 5.68
N GLY A 190 -2.81 16.84 5.05
CA GLY A 190 -2.22 16.83 3.71
C GLY A 190 -3.18 17.35 2.65
N ARG A 191 -4.46 17.01 2.76
CA ARG A 191 -5.53 17.52 1.88
C ARG A 191 -6.78 17.82 2.70
N GLY A 192 -7.57 18.79 2.22
CA GLY A 192 -8.83 19.16 2.84
C GLY A 192 -9.97 18.15 2.62
N PRO A 193 -11.09 18.33 3.33
CA PRO A 193 -12.22 17.40 3.28
C PRO A 193 -12.87 17.28 1.89
N GLU A 194 -12.71 18.27 1.03
CA GLU A 194 -13.18 18.24 -0.36
C GLU A 194 -12.41 17.22 -1.23
N LYS A 195 -11.20 16.83 -0.80
CA LYS A 195 -10.35 15.82 -1.42
C LYS A 195 -10.30 14.51 -0.60
N SER A 196 -11.23 14.28 0.33
CA SER A 196 -11.26 13.12 1.23
C SER A 196 -11.18 11.77 0.51
N PHE A 197 -11.79 11.68 -0.66
CA PHE A 197 -11.80 10.47 -1.48
C PHE A 197 -10.41 10.02 -1.97
N LEU A 198 -9.41 10.91 -2.00
CA LEU A 198 -8.04 10.52 -2.37
C LEU A 198 -7.41 9.59 -1.33
N TYR A 199 -7.79 9.70 -0.07
CA TYR A 199 -7.35 8.82 1.01
C TYR A 199 -7.99 7.41 0.95
N GLU A 200 -9.00 7.23 0.09
CA GLU A 200 -9.68 5.94 -0.09
C GLU A 200 -9.04 5.07 -1.19
N ILE A 201 -8.04 5.59 -1.91
CA ILE A 201 -7.47 4.89 -3.07
C ILE A 201 -6.49 3.80 -2.62
N VAL A 202 -5.51 4.12 -1.76
CA VAL A 202 -4.40 3.22 -1.40
C VAL A 202 -4.75 2.37 -0.18
N ALA A 203 -5.29 2.98 0.89
CA ALA A 203 -5.62 2.31 2.12
C ALA A 203 -6.98 2.79 2.63
N ASN A 204 -8.06 2.22 2.10
CA ASN A 204 -9.42 2.65 2.42
C ASN A 204 -9.85 2.18 3.81
N LYS A 205 -9.71 3.04 4.80
CA LYS A 205 -10.09 2.74 6.20
C LYS A 205 -11.62 2.70 6.43
N ILE A 206 -12.43 3.11 5.43
CA ILE A 206 -13.90 3.16 5.53
C ILE A 206 -14.51 1.86 5.02
N SER A 207 -14.29 1.54 3.74
CA SER A 207 -14.91 0.38 3.08
C SER A 207 -13.99 -0.82 2.96
N GLY A 208 -12.68 -0.61 3.08
CA GLY A 208 -11.68 -1.63 2.82
C GLY A 208 -11.59 -2.02 1.34
N ILE A 209 -12.11 -1.21 0.42
CA ILE A 209 -12.01 -1.41 -1.03
C ILE A 209 -10.93 -0.46 -1.55
N ASP A 210 -9.74 -0.98 -1.83
CA ASP A 210 -8.56 -0.21 -2.20
C ASP A 210 -7.67 -0.94 -3.19
N VAL A 211 -6.77 -0.20 -3.83
CA VAL A 211 -5.89 -0.74 -4.86
C VAL A 211 -4.83 -1.70 -4.32
N ASP A 212 -4.48 -1.62 -3.03
CA ASP A 212 -3.65 -2.60 -2.36
C ASP A 212 -4.29 -3.98 -2.46
N LYS A 213 -5.56 -4.10 -2.05
CA LYS A 213 -6.31 -5.35 -2.15
C LYS A 213 -6.45 -5.84 -3.57
N TRP A 214 -6.64 -4.94 -4.52
CA TRP A 214 -6.79 -5.32 -5.93
C TRP A 214 -5.51 -5.93 -6.48
N ASP A 215 -4.34 -5.34 -6.19
CA ASP A 215 -3.08 -5.92 -6.64
C ASP A 215 -2.79 -7.26 -5.97
N TYR A 216 -2.79 -7.32 -4.62
CA TYR A 216 -2.36 -8.55 -3.97
C TYR A 216 -3.30 -9.72 -4.23
N LEU A 217 -4.62 -9.51 -4.30
CA LEU A 217 -5.55 -10.60 -4.60
C LEU A 217 -5.28 -11.23 -5.96
N ILE A 218 -5.06 -10.41 -6.98
CA ILE A 218 -4.80 -10.89 -8.34
C ILE A 218 -3.41 -11.51 -8.43
N ARG A 219 -2.42 -10.83 -7.88
CA ARG A 219 -1.02 -11.27 -7.89
C ARG A 219 -0.86 -12.59 -7.15
N ASP A 220 -1.29 -12.66 -5.91
CA ASP A 220 -1.15 -13.86 -5.10
C ASP A 220 -1.95 -15.03 -5.68
N ALA A 221 -3.18 -14.81 -6.18
CA ALA A 221 -3.96 -15.83 -6.84
C ALA A 221 -3.22 -16.44 -8.05
N SER A 222 -2.53 -15.60 -8.84
CA SER A 222 -1.70 -16.04 -9.96
C SER A 222 -0.54 -16.93 -9.49
N TYR A 223 0.17 -16.54 -8.45
CA TYR A 223 1.32 -17.27 -7.91
C TYR A 223 0.93 -18.54 -7.12
N PHE A 224 -0.23 -18.54 -6.48
CA PHE A 224 -0.79 -19.74 -5.84
C PHE A 224 -1.50 -20.67 -6.82
N ASN A 225 -1.68 -20.25 -8.06
CA ASN A 225 -2.48 -20.96 -9.06
C ASN A 225 -3.92 -21.23 -8.56
N ILE A 226 -4.50 -20.25 -7.86
CA ILE A 226 -5.88 -20.26 -7.38
C ILE A 226 -6.71 -19.44 -8.37
N GLY A 227 -7.57 -20.12 -9.12
CA GLY A 227 -8.34 -19.47 -10.18
C GLY A 227 -9.49 -18.61 -9.67
N ARG A 228 -9.64 -17.52 -10.22
CA ARG A 228 -10.61 -16.49 -10.58
C ARG A 228 -10.15 -15.12 -10.12
N ILE A 229 -10.24 -14.16 -11.01
CA ILE A 229 -9.76 -12.81 -10.80
C ILE A 229 -10.97 -11.90 -11.01
N PHE A 230 -11.33 -11.08 -10.02
CA PHE A 230 -12.35 -10.07 -10.15
C PHE A 230 -11.84 -8.94 -11.08
N ASP A 231 -12.78 -8.24 -11.75
CA ASP A 231 -12.46 -7.19 -12.71
C ASP A 231 -12.40 -5.82 -12.01
N TYR A 232 -11.19 -5.43 -11.54
CA TYR A 232 -10.97 -4.11 -10.94
C TYR A 232 -11.10 -2.98 -11.96
N ASP A 233 -10.84 -3.22 -13.25
CA ASP A 233 -10.98 -2.19 -14.28
C ASP A 233 -12.42 -1.72 -14.39
N ARG A 234 -13.35 -2.63 -14.24
CA ARG A 234 -14.75 -2.31 -14.18
C ARG A 234 -15.09 -1.43 -12.96
N ILE A 235 -14.51 -1.72 -11.79
CA ILE A 235 -14.68 -0.89 -10.60
C ILE A 235 -14.13 0.51 -10.84
N ILE A 236 -12.90 0.63 -11.33
CA ILE A 236 -12.26 1.92 -11.66
C ILE A 236 -13.14 2.72 -12.63
N ASN A 237 -13.56 2.12 -13.72
CA ASN A 237 -14.29 2.82 -14.78
C ASN A 237 -15.65 3.37 -14.31
N PHE A 238 -16.32 2.71 -13.38
CA PHE A 238 -17.65 3.08 -12.91
C PHE A 238 -17.68 3.76 -11.54
N ALA A 239 -16.54 3.89 -10.86
CA ALA A 239 -16.46 4.67 -9.64
C ALA A 239 -16.71 6.17 -9.89
N LYS A 240 -17.36 6.85 -8.97
CA LYS A 240 -17.67 8.28 -9.00
C LYS A 240 -17.31 8.92 -7.68
N VAL A 241 -16.90 10.19 -7.74
CA VAL A 241 -16.72 11.02 -6.55
C VAL A 241 -18.05 11.70 -6.23
N ILE A 242 -18.63 11.38 -5.09
CA ILE A 242 -19.93 11.91 -4.67
C ILE A 242 -19.78 12.55 -3.28
N LYS A 243 -20.38 13.73 -3.12
CA LYS A 243 -20.50 14.37 -1.81
C LYS A 243 -21.56 13.60 -1.00
N THR A 244 -21.18 13.16 0.19
CA THR A 244 -22.06 12.47 1.13
C THR A 244 -22.08 13.25 2.47
N GLY A 245 -23.26 13.32 3.10
CA GLY A 245 -23.44 14.02 4.36
C GLY A 245 -23.33 15.56 4.25
N ASP A 246 -23.37 16.23 5.40
CA ASP A 246 -23.50 17.69 5.52
C ASP A 246 -22.14 18.41 5.61
N TYR A 247 -21.05 17.69 5.88
CA TYR A 247 -19.75 18.26 6.24
C TYR A 247 -18.77 18.44 5.07
N GLY A 248 -19.24 18.29 3.83
CA GLY A 248 -18.45 18.59 2.64
C GLY A 248 -17.51 17.50 2.15
N ARG A 249 -17.44 16.38 2.85
CA ARG A 249 -16.64 15.23 2.43
C ARG A 249 -17.17 14.60 1.13
N LYS A 250 -16.23 14.08 0.38
CA LYS A 250 -16.52 13.35 -0.85
C LYS A 250 -15.94 11.96 -0.74
N HIS A 251 -16.67 11.00 -1.25
CA HIS A 251 -16.30 9.59 -1.20
C HIS A 251 -16.27 8.98 -2.59
N ILE A 252 -15.46 7.92 -2.74
CA ILE A 252 -15.52 7.05 -3.92
C ILE A 252 -16.77 6.18 -3.79
N CYS A 253 -17.73 6.40 -4.66
CA CYS A 253 -18.97 5.63 -4.71
C CYS A 253 -18.95 4.71 -5.93
N ILE A 254 -19.39 3.49 -5.73
CA ILE A 254 -19.52 2.47 -6.76
C ILE A 254 -21.02 2.25 -6.98
N ARG A 255 -21.44 2.15 -8.25
CA ARG A 255 -22.86 1.98 -8.57
C ARG A 255 -23.37 0.60 -8.12
N ASP A 256 -24.65 0.51 -7.79
CA ASP A 256 -25.29 -0.71 -7.27
C ASP A 256 -25.13 -1.91 -8.22
N LYS A 257 -25.05 -1.70 -9.53
CA LYS A 257 -24.82 -2.76 -10.52
C LYS A 257 -23.50 -3.50 -10.37
N GLU A 258 -22.54 -2.93 -9.65
CA GLU A 258 -21.23 -3.55 -9.36
C GLU A 258 -21.20 -4.24 -7.97
N ALA A 259 -22.31 -4.27 -7.25
CA ALA A 259 -22.35 -4.87 -5.91
C ALA A 259 -21.94 -6.36 -5.92
N GLU A 260 -22.36 -7.11 -6.94
CA GLU A 260 -22.00 -8.51 -7.11
C GLU A 260 -20.48 -8.68 -7.31
N LEU A 261 -19.86 -7.82 -8.14
CA LEU A 261 -18.42 -7.83 -8.37
C LEU A 261 -17.62 -7.52 -7.09
N ILE A 262 -18.10 -6.59 -6.27
CA ILE A 262 -17.51 -6.30 -4.96
C ILE A 262 -17.65 -7.50 -4.02
N MET A 263 -18.81 -8.14 -4.02
CA MET A 263 -19.03 -9.37 -3.23
C MET A 263 -18.05 -10.48 -3.66
N GLU A 264 -17.89 -10.69 -4.96
CA GLU A 264 -16.93 -11.66 -5.50
C GLU A 264 -15.50 -11.38 -5.03
N MET A 265 -15.06 -10.12 -5.01
CA MET A 265 -13.75 -9.73 -4.48
C MET A 265 -13.56 -10.19 -3.03
N PHE A 266 -14.54 -9.98 -2.16
CA PHE A 266 -14.45 -10.41 -0.76
C PHE A 266 -14.53 -11.95 -0.61
N ILE A 267 -15.29 -12.63 -1.46
CA ILE A 267 -15.33 -14.10 -1.51
C ILE A 267 -13.95 -14.64 -1.94
N ASP A 268 -13.33 -14.06 -2.96
CA ASP A 268 -12.00 -14.45 -3.41
C ASP A 268 -10.95 -14.17 -2.31
N ARG A 269 -11.05 -13.05 -1.60
CA ARG A 269 -10.21 -12.78 -0.43
C ARG A 269 -10.37 -13.85 0.65
N ALA A 270 -11.59 -14.23 0.99
CA ALA A 270 -11.84 -15.28 1.98
C ALA A 270 -11.27 -16.64 1.51
N ARG A 271 -11.40 -16.94 0.22
CA ARG A 271 -10.80 -18.15 -0.39
C ARG A 271 -9.27 -18.13 -0.31
N MET A 272 -8.63 -16.99 -0.65
CA MET A 272 -7.19 -16.80 -0.53
C MET A 272 -6.69 -16.98 0.90
N HIS A 273 -7.41 -16.43 1.88
CA HIS A 273 -7.10 -16.64 3.29
C HIS A 273 -7.14 -18.13 3.66
N LYS A 274 -8.21 -18.84 3.30
CA LYS A 274 -8.40 -20.25 3.64
C LYS A 274 -7.37 -21.16 2.96
N THR A 275 -7.10 -20.92 1.67
CA THR A 275 -6.29 -21.83 0.84
C THR A 275 -4.79 -21.49 0.92
N GLY A 276 -4.43 -20.20 0.88
CA GLY A 276 -3.06 -19.71 0.80
C GLY A 276 -2.51 -19.22 2.14
N TYR A 277 -2.97 -18.04 2.61
CA TYR A 277 -2.35 -17.32 3.73
C TYR A 277 -2.43 -18.05 5.07
N GLN A 278 -3.50 -18.82 5.29
CA GLN A 278 -3.73 -19.58 6.52
C GLN A 278 -3.63 -21.09 6.28
N HIS A 279 -2.92 -21.49 5.23
CA HIS A 279 -2.70 -22.91 4.99
C HIS A 279 -2.01 -23.55 6.20
N ARG A 280 -2.53 -24.71 6.65
CA ARG A 280 -2.09 -25.37 7.89
C ARG A 280 -0.56 -25.57 7.96
N VAL A 281 0.04 -26.05 6.91
CA VAL A 281 1.50 -26.32 6.88
C VAL A 281 2.27 -25.01 6.91
N THR A 282 1.84 -23.97 6.18
CA THR A 282 2.46 -22.63 6.24
C THR A 282 2.44 -22.10 7.68
N LYS A 283 1.31 -22.21 8.38
CA LYS A 283 1.21 -21.76 9.79
C LYS A 283 2.06 -22.55 10.76
N ILE A 284 2.28 -23.83 10.51
CA ILE A 284 3.22 -24.66 11.30
C ILE A 284 4.66 -24.16 11.07
N ILE A 285 5.06 -23.91 9.82
CA ILE A 285 6.38 -23.37 9.50
C ILE A 285 6.58 -21.98 10.12
N ASP A 286 5.59 -21.11 10.01
CA ASP A 286 5.59 -19.79 10.65
C ASP A 286 5.89 -19.90 12.17
N ALA A 287 5.15 -20.76 12.88
CA ALA A 287 5.33 -20.98 14.31
C ALA A 287 6.71 -21.54 14.65
N MET A 288 7.23 -22.48 13.87
CA MET A 288 8.59 -23.03 14.04
C MET A 288 9.65 -21.93 13.89
N MET A 289 9.55 -21.10 12.85
CA MET A 289 10.50 -20.02 12.59
C MET A 289 10.48 -18.95 13.70
N VAL A 290 9.31 -18.54 14.17
CA VAL A 290 9.20 -17.57 15.28
C VAL A 290 9.80 -18.15 16.56
N THR A 291 9.49 -19.40 16.90
CA THR A 291 10.02 -20.07 18.10
C THR A 291 11.54 -20.19 18.06
N ASP A 292 12.10 -20.59 16.92
CA ASP A 292 13.55 -20.69 16.73
C ASP A 292 14.25 -19.35 16.92
N LYS A 293 13.73 -18.28 16.28
CA LYS A 293 14.29 -16.93 16.41
C LYS A 293 14.21 -16.39 17.84
N ILE A 294 13.13 -16.64 18.55
CA ILE A 294 13.00 -16.25 19.98
C ILE A 294 14.02 -17.00 20.84
N ASN A 295 14.21 -18.29 20.60
CA ASN A 295 15.20 -19.08 21.33
C ASN A 295 16.63 -18.61 21.05
N GLN A 296 16.96 -18.26 19.80
CA GLN A 296 18.23 -17.65 19.44
C GLN A 296 18.47 -16.34 20.20
N LEU A 297 17.49 -15.42 20.24
CA LEU A 297 17.59 -14.18 21.00
C LEU A 297 17.87 -14.42 22.49
N LYS A 298 17.14 -15.34 23.11
CA LYS A 298 17.34 -15.68 24.51
C LYS A 298 18.75 -16.23 24.78
N SER A 299 19.27 -17.06 23.86
CA SER A 299 20.62 -17.60 24.00
C SER A 299 21.70 -16.51 23.87
N PHE A 300 21.51 -15.50 23.01
CA PHE A 300 22.40 -14.35 22.92
C PHE A 300 22.37 -13.47 24.18
N GLN A 301 21.18 -13.23 24.76
CA GLN A 301 21.04 -12.45 26.01
C GLN A 301 21.64 -13.13 27.22
N LEU A 302 21.76 -14.47 27.23
CA LEU A 302 22.40 -15.24 28.33
C LEU A 302 23.94 -15.31 28.17
N GLN A 303 24.49 -14.84 27.04
CA GLN A 303 25.93 -14.79 26.77
C GLN A 303 26.56 -13.40 27.01
N LEU A 304 25.71 -12.38 27.26
CA LEU A 304 26.10 -11.01 27.64
C LEU A 304 25.90 -10.77 29.12
#